data_a5ce5bab8551524c6758756924e77978
#
_entry.id   a5ce5bab8551524c6758756924e77978
#
_cell.length_a   1.000
_cell.length_b   1.000
_cell.length_c   1.000
_cell.angle_alpha   90.00
_cell.angle_beta   90.00
_cell.angle_gamma   90.00
#
_symmetry.space_group_name_H-M   'P 1'
#
loop_
_entity.id
_entity.type
_entity.pdbx_description
1 polymer ?
#
loop_
_entity_poly.entity_id
_entity_poly.type
_entity_poly.pdbx_seq_one_letter_code
_entity_poly.pdbx_strand_id
1 'polypeptide(L)'
;MYRFSVKLRKQKPLFDACLVRVSESLRERFPDMGRNVAIDASDMPAYANGQRFVSKGGRERERFSDPDASWGHRSAVSTRKGGGFYGYKIHAAVCARTDLPLAWQVQSARHHEALYALPLLDAVRARGFSPETCIMDKGYDSRATHDGCEERECRPIIAQIQARNARTPDDVPTCEHGRWTFAGADFKRKATKWRCPSGACQPKSVWLKADRRNPLVPRETKRWRELYRGRAAVEREFGRLKQEYGLAPLRVRGLERVALHADLCILATLAQALARARAVSLAA
;
A
#
# COMPACT_ATOMS: atom_id res chain seq x y z
N MET A 1 31.91 3.90 5.50
CA MET A 1 30.53 3.59 5.10
C MET A 1 30.43 2.76 3.80
N TYR A 2 31.15 3.10 2.71
CA TYR A 2 31.11 2.38 1.42
C TYR A 2 31.45 0.88 1.55
N ARG A 3 32.57 0.52 2.22
CA ARG A 3 33.00 -0.89 2.41
C ARG A 3 31.96 -1.72 3.18
N PHE A 4 31.27 -1.13 4.15
CA PHE A 4 30.22 -1.80 4.92
C PHE A 4 29.01 -2.12 4.04
N SER A 5 28.52 -1.18 3.26
CA SER A 5 27.37 -1.41 2.38
C SER A 5 27.65 -2.45 1.29
N VAL A 6 28.90 -2.53 0.79
CA VAL A 6 29.33 -3.58 -0.15
C VAL A 6 29.31 -4.95 0.52
N LYS A 7 29.85 -5.08 1.75
CA LYS A 7 29.82 -6.34 2.50
C LYS A 7 28.39 -6.77 2.80
N LEU A 8 27.53 -5.84 3.24
CA LEU A 8 26.14 -6.14 3.57
C LEU A 8 25.34 -6.63 2.36
N ARG A 9 25.56 -6.04 1.17
CA ARG A 9 24.94 -6.53 -0.07
C ARG A 9 25.37 -7.98 -0.42
N LYS A 10 26.63 -8.32 -0.19
CA LYS A 10 27.13 -9.69 -0.37
C LYS A 10 26.48 -10.67 0.62
N GLN A 11 26.04 -10.18 1.78
CA GLN A 11 25.38 -10.95 2.83
C GLN A 11 23.86 -10.77 2.84
N LYS A 12 23.26 -10.37 1.69
CA LYS A 12 21.83 -10.13 1.58
C LYS A 12 20.96 -11.29 2.13
N PRO A 13 21.26 -12.59 1.86
CA PRO A 13 20.49 -13.70 2.41
C PRO A 13 20.47 -13.74 3.94
N LEU A 14 21.60 -13.43 4.60
CA LEU A 14 21.66 -13.36 6.06
C LEU A 14 20.84 -12.19 6.61
N PHE A 15 20.89 -11.06 5.93
CA PHE A 15 20.09 -9.90 6.27
C PHE A 15 18.57 -10.18 6.14
N ASP A 16 18.17 -10.84 5.05
CA ASP A 16 16.79 -11.25 4.83
C ASP A 16 16.31 -12.25 5.89
N ALA A 17 17.16 -13.20 6.28
CA ALA A 17 16.87 -14.12 7.38
C ALA A 17 16.67 -13.38 8.72
N CYS A 18 17.46 -12.34 8.99
CA CYS A 18 17.27 -11.49 10.16
C CYS A 18 15.90 -10.77 10.15
N LEU A 19 15.51 -10.20 9.01
CA LEU A 19 14.21 -9.56 8.83
C LEU A 19 13.05 -10.54 9.07
N VAL A 20 13.16 -11.76 8.53
CA VAL A 20 12.16 -12.82 8.74
C VAL A 20 12.03 -13.13 10.23
N ARG A 21 13.11 -13.38 10.96
CA ARG A 21 13.08 -13.69 12.39
C ARG A 21 12.49 -12.57 13.24
N VAL A 22 12.81 -11.31 12.94
CA VAL A 22 12.22 -10.16 13.64
C VAL A 22 10.73 -10.09 13.37
N SER A 23 10.29 -10.33 12.14
CA SER A 23 8.87 -10.35 11.76
C SER A 23 8.10 -11.49 12.45
N GLU A 24 8.70 -12.68 12.54
CA GLU A 24 8.13 -13.83 13.27
C GLU A 24 7.96 -13.53 14.76
N SER A 25 8.99 -12.99 15.41
CA SER A 25 8.93 -12.60 16.82
C SER A 25 7.86 -11.52 17.10
N LEU A 26 7.64 -10.60 16.15
CA LEU A 26 6.56 -9.61 16.25
C LEU A 26 5.19 -10.26 16.05
N ARG A 27 5.04 -11.20 15.11
CA ARG A 27 3.79 -11.93 14.87
C ARG A 27 3.35 -12.74 16.08
N GLU A 28 4.30 -13.41 16.78
CA GLU A 28 4.01 -14.13 18.03
C GLU A 28 3.41 -13.22 19.11
N ARG A 29 3.89 -11.97 19.18
CA ARG A 29 3.42 -10.99 20.18
C ARG A 29 2.15 -10.25 19.77
N PHE A 30 1.89 -10.15 18.48
CA PHE A 30 0.74 -9.46 17.90
C PHE A 30 -0.03 -10.43 16.97
N PRO A 31 -0.87 -11.33 17.51
CA PRO A 31 -1.54 -12.39 16.73
C PRO A 31 -2.38 -11.87 15.54
N ASP A 32 -2.95 -10.66 15.66
CA ASP A 32 -3.73 -10.02 14.58
C ASP A 32 -2.86 -9.21 13.60
N MET A 33 -1.53 -9.24 13.74
CA MET A 33 -0.63 -8.52 12.84
C MET A 33 -0.75 -9.07 11.41
N GLY A 34 -0.95 -8.16 10.46
CA GLY A 34 -1.10 -8.54 9.06
C GLY A 34 -2.51 -8.98 8.65
N ARG A 35 -3.50 -8.99 9.54
CA ARG A 35 -4.89 -9.32 9.21
C ARG A 35 -5.53 -8.28 8.30
N ASN A 36 -5.28 -7.00 8.56
CA ASN A 36 -5.68 -5.89 7.70
C ASN A 36 -4.40 -5.18 7.22
N VAL A 37 -4.23 -5.11 5.91
CA VAL A 37 -3.00 -4.61 5.27
C VAL A 37 -3.32 -3.37 4.44
N ALA A 38 -2.62 -2.28 4.71
CA ALA A 38 -2.65 -1.08 3.88
C ALA A 38 -1.48 -1.10 2.90
N ILE A 39 -1.76 -0.86 1.61
CA ILE A 39 -0.74 -0.80 0.56
C ILE A 39 -0.75 0.58 -0.07
N ASP A 40 0.43 1.17 -0.21
CA ASP A 40 0.64 2.44 -0.88
C ASP A 40 2.10 2.58 -1.33
N ALA A 41 2.41 3.67 -2.02
CA ALA A 41 3.76 4.01 -2.45
C ALA A 41 4.16 5.41 -1.96
N SER A 42 5.45 5.60 -1.74
CA SER A 42 6.00 6.90 -1.38
C SER A 42 7.22 7.25 -2.21
N ASP A 43 7.29 8.52 -2.63
CA ASP A 43 8.39 9.03 -3.43
C ASP A 43 9.68 9.20 -2.60
N MET A 44 10.79 8.89 -3.23
CA MET A 44 12.15 9.07 -2.73
C MET A 44 12.97 9.78 -3.80
N PRO A 45 13.08 11.14 -3.74
CA PRO A 45 13.91 11.89 -4.68
C PRO A 45 15.36 11.39 -4.67
N ALA A 46 15.93 11.17 -5.86
CA ALA A 46 17.30 10.68 -6.00
C ALA A 46 18.32 11.71 -5.51
N TYR A 47 19.44 11.22 -5.01
CA TYR A 47 20.64 12.04 -4.75
C TYR A 47 21.39 12.30 -6.07
N ALA A 48 20.66 12.88 -7.05
CA ALA A 48 21.13 13.09 -8.40
C ALA A 48 20.33 14.19 -9.11
N ASN A 49 20.95 14.82 -10.10
CA ASN A 49 20.26 15.74 -10.98
C ASN A 49 19.64 14.98 -12.15
N GLY A 50 18.32 15.03 -12.30
CA GLY A 50 17.56 14.40 -13.38
C GLY A 50 17.30 15.30 -14.58
N GLN A 51 17.83 16.52 -14.64
CA GLN A 51 17.63 17.41 -15.77
C GLN A 51 18.29 16.85 -17.04
N ARG A 52 17.55 16.84 -18.14
CA ARG A 52 18.00 16.34 -19.43
C ARG A 52 19.10 17.22 -20.02
N PHE A 53 19.01 18.53 -19.84
CA PHE A 53 19.98 19.50 -20.36
C PHE A 53 20.93 19.99 -19.26
N VAL A 54 22.18 20.23 -19.63
CA VAL A 54 23.21 20.74 -18.71
C VAL A 54 22.93 22.19 -18.32
N SER A 55 22.39 22.99 -19.25
CA SER A 55 21.98 24.36 -19.03
C SER A 55 20.73 24.69 -19.84
N LYS A 56 20.06 25.79 -19.52
CA LYS A 56 18.86 26.24 -20.25
C LYS A 56 19.24 26.55 -21.70
N GLY A 57 18.69 25.76 -22.65
CA GLY A 57 19.05 25.82 -24.06
C GLY A 57 20.40 25.19 -24.44
N GLY A 58 21.05 24.49 -23.52
CA GLY A 58 22.36 23.91 -23.70
C GLY A 58 22.36 22.45 -24.16
N ARG A 59 23.57 21.87 -24.15
CA ARG A 59 23.83 20.53 -24.62
C ARG A 59 23.05 19.51 -23.78
N GLU A 60 22.53 18.45 -24.43
CA GLU A 60 21.92 17.32 -23.79
C GLU A 60 22.93 16.57 -22.89
N ARG A 61 22.47 16.10 -21.75
CA ARG A 61 23.29 15.35 -20.79
C ARG A 61 23.49 13.92 -21.31
N GLU A 62 24.73 13.53 -21.53
CA GLU A 62 25.10 12.20 -22.01
C GLU A 62 24.88 11.11 -20.94
N ARG A 63 25.11 11.44 -19.66
CA ARG A 63 24.98 10.49 -18.54
C ARG A 63 24.35 11.14 -17.33
N PHE A 64 23.46 10.41 -16.68
CA PHE A 64 22.95 10.78 -15.37
C PHE A 64 23.85 10.20 -14.28
N SER A 65 24.00 10.93 -13.18
CA SER A 65 24.78 10.47 -12.02
C SER A 65 24.12 9.33 -11.26
N ASP A 66 22.84 9.07 -11.52
CA ASP A 66 22.07 7.92 -11.05
C ASP A 66 21.19 7.40 -12.21
N PRO A 67 21.70 6.49 -13.06
CA PRO A 67 20.99 6.01 -14.22
C PRO A 67 19.79 5.10 -13.89
N ASP A 68 19.72 4.53 -12.69
CA ASP A 68 18.61 3.68 -12.25
C ASP A 68 17.38 4.50 -11.81
N ALA A 69 17.59 5.78 -11.47
CA ALA A 69 16.52 6.69 -11.15
C ALA A 69 15.75 7.12 -12.41
N SER A 70 14.50 7.50 -12.25
CA SER A 70 13.70 8.00 -13.36
C SER A 70 12.77 9.14 -12.93
N TRP A 71 12.22 9.85 -13.92
CA TRP A 71 11.16 10.79 -13.68
C TRP A 71 9.86 10.07 -13.32
N GLY A 72 9.25 10.51 -12.23
CA GLY A 72 7.92 10.13 -11.80
C GLY A 72 7.06 11.35 -11.54
N HIS A 73 5.78 11.13 -11.32
CA HIS A 73 4.83 12.18 -10.95
C HIS A 73 4.28 11.91 -9.56
N ARG A 74 4.06 12.98 -8.80
CA ARG A 74 3.40 12.97 -7.49
C ARG A 74 2.20 13.89 -7.48
N SER A 75 1.15 13.49 -6.80
CA SER A 75 -0.03 14.33 -6.58
C SER A 75 0.27 15.45 -5.59
N ALA A 76 -0.47 16.55 -5.71
CA ALA A 76 -0.45 17.60 -4.70
C ALA A 76 -1.07 17.08 -3.40
N VAL A 77 -0.51 17.50 -2.28
CA VAL A 77 -1.07 17.34 -0.93
C VAL A 77 -1.09 18.69 -0.22
N SER A 78 -1.76 18.81 0.91
CA SER A 78 -1.89 20.08 1.65
C SER A 78 -0.55 20.77 1.95
N THR A 79 0.50 20.00 2.18
CA THR A 79 1.83 20.48 2.56
C THR A 79 2.83 20.55 1.40
N ARG A 80 2.46 20.09 0.20
CA ARG A 80 3.40 19.99 -0.93
C ARG A 80 2.68 20.10 -2.28
N LYS A 81 3.20 20.93 -3.18
CA LYS A 81 2.76 20.99 -4.59
C LYS A 81 3.01 19.66 -5.30
N GLY A 82 2.09 19.26 -6.16
CA GLY A 82 2.27 18.16 -7.11
C GLY A 82 3.35 18.47 -8.16
N GLY A 83 3.69 17.49 -8.97
CA GLY A 83 4.60 17.67 -10.08
C GLY A 83 5.58 16.52 -10.27
N GLY A 84 6.49 16.67 -11.23
CA GLY A 84 7.53 15.70 -11.50
C GLY A 84 8.62 15.68 -10.42
N PHE A 85 9.19 14.49 -10.19
CA PHE A 85 10.41 14.31 -9.43
C PHE A 85 11.28 13.24 -10.08
N TYR A 86 12.58 13.35 -9.92
CA TYR A 86 13.55 12.36 -10.39
C TYR A 86 13.98 11.49 -9.22
N GLY A 87 13.78 10.17 -9.31
CA GLY A 87 14.11 9.30 -8.19
C GLY A 87 13.49 7.90 -8.25
N TYR A 88 13.10 7.45 -7.08
CA TYR A 88 12.56 6.13 -6.80
C TYR A 88 11.23 6.22 -6.07
N LYS A 89 10.50 5.13 -6.02
CA LYS A 89 9.36 4.91 -5.14
C LYS A 89 9.61 3.70 -4.26
N ILE A 90 9.27 3.80 -2.99
CA ILE A 90 9.09 2.65 -2.13
C ILE A 90 7.60 2.29 -2.12
N HIS A 91 7.30 1.05 -2.47
CA HIS A 91 5.98 0.44 -2.38
C HIS A 91 5.98 -0.41 -1.11
N ALA A 92 5.00 -0.25 -0.24
CA ALA A 92 4.96 -0.98 1.03
C ALA A 92 3.56 -1.49 1.35
N ALA A 93 3.52 -2.66 1.96
CA ALA A 93 2.38 -3.24 2.63
C ALA A 93 2.60 -3.15 4.13
N VAL A 94 1.70 -2.49 4.84
CA VAL A 94 1.82 -2.12 6.25
C VAL A 94 0.63 -2.68 7.02
N CYS A 95 0.85 -3.20 8.21
CA CYS A 95 -0.23 -3.62 9.09
C CYS A 95 -1.08 -2.43 9.54
N ALA A 96 -2.38 -2.44 9.22
CA ALA A 96 -3.28 -1.33 9.53
C ALA A 96 -3.49 -1.10 11.04
N ARG A 97 -3.15 -2.08 11.89
CA ARG A 97 -3.30 -2.00 13.34
C ARG A 97 -2.03 -1.51 14.05
N THR A 98 -0.87 -1.97 13.60
CA THR A 98 0.42 -1.73 14.28
C THR A 98 1.27 -0.68 13.60
N ASP A 99 0.89 -0.23 12.39
CA ASP A 99 1.67 0.63 11.50
C ASP A 99 3.04 0.03 11.11
N LEU A 100 3.26 -1.28 11.31
CA LEU A 100 4.53 -1.92 11.01
C LEU A 100 4.57 -2.45 9.57
N PRO A 101 5.69 -2.28 8.86
CA PRO A 101 5.87 -2.78 7.50
C PRO A 101 5.93 -4.32 7.49
N LEU A 102 5.17 -4.93 6.58
CA LEU A 102 5.09 -6.37 6.40
C LEU A 102 5.85 -6.83 5.16
N ALA A 103 5.76 -6.04 4.08
CA ALA A 103 6.49 -6.26 2.84
C ALA A 103 6.74 -4.91 2.15
N TRP A 104 7.82 -4.83 1.37
CA TRP A 104 8.17 -3.60 0.63
C TRP A 104 9.03 -3.91 -0.58
N GLN A 105 9.04 -2.98 -1.53
CA GLN A 105 9.89 -3.03 -2.71
C GLN A 105 10.24 -1.61 -3.16
N VAL A 106 11.49 -1.39 -3.55
CA VAL A 106 11.94 -0.13 -4.13
C VAL A 106 12.04 -0.28 -5.64
N GLN A 107 11.52 0.72 -6.36
CA GLN A 107 11.55 0.76 -7.82
C GLN A 107 11.85 2.18 -8.32
N SER A 108 12.27 2.31 -9.58
CA SER A 108 12.41 3.62 -10.20
C SER A 108 11.06 4.34 -10.31
N ALA A 109 11.05 5.66 -10.22
CA ALA A 109 9.82 6.45 -10.08
C ALA A 109 8.82 6.36 -11.26
N ARG A 110 9.26 5.90 -12.44
CA ARG A 110 8.42 5.75 -13.64
C ARG A 110 7.35 4.66 -13.52
N HIS A 111 7.53 3.71 -12.62
CA HIS A 111 6.63 2.58 -12.50
C HIS A 111 5.32 2.98 -11.83
N HIS A 112 4.20 2.48 -12.38
CA HIS A 112 2.87 2.70 -11.82
C HIS A 112 2.67 1.87 -10.54
N GLU A 113 2.11 2.45 -9.51
CA GLU A 113 1.97 1.87 -8.17
C GLU A 113 1.11 0.62 -8.14
N ALA A 114 0.04 0.58 -8.93
CA ALA A 114 -0.88 -0.56 -8.99
C ALA A 114 -0.22 -1.89 -9.39
N LEU A 115 0.91 -1.84 -10.11
CA LEU A 115 1.66 -3.04 -10.51
C LEU A 115 2.24 -3.80 -9.31
N TYR A 116 2.41 -3.14 -8.17
CA TYR A 116 3.07 -3.70 -6.99
C TYR A 116 2.10 -4.15 -5.90
N ALA A 117 0.80 -3.90 -6.05
CA ALA A 117 -0.19 -4.29 -5.05
C ALA A 117 -0.22 -5.81 -4.81
N LEU A 118 -0.41 -6.59 -5.86
CA LEU A 118 -0.48 -8.06 -5.76
C LEU A 118 0.87 -8.69 -5.39
N PRO A 119 2.01 -8.31 -6.00
CA PRO A 119 3.33 -8.77 -5.56
C PRO A 119 3.62 -8.50 -4.08
N LEU A 120 3.22 -7.34 -3.55
CA LEU A 120 3.37 -7.04 -2.13
C LEU A 120 2.48 -7.92 -1.27
N LEU A 121 1.24 -8.19 -1.69
CA LEU A 121 0.33 -9.08 -0.99
C LEU A 121 0.89 -10.52 -0.94
N ASP A 122 1.48 -10.99 -2.04
CA ASP A 122 2.18 -12.28 -2.11
C ASP A 122 3.38 -12.32 -1.17
N ALA A 123 4.17 -11.24 -1.13
CA ALA A 123 5.32 -11.12 -0.23
C ALA A 123 4.90 -11.09 1.26
N VAL A 124 3.77 -10.49 1.60
CA VAL A 124 3.15 -10.53 2.94
C VAL A 124 2.83 -11.98 3.32
N ARG A 125 2.19 -12.72 2.41
CA ARG A 125 1.85 -14.15 2.62
C ARG A 125 3.09 -15.02 2.76
N ALA A 126 4.10 -14.82 1.91
CA ALA A 126 5.37 -15.56 1.97
C ALA A 126 6.10 -15.36 3.31
N ARG A 127 5.85 -14.26 4.02
CA ARG A 127 6.36 -14.00 5.37
C ARG A 127 5.46 -14.57 6.49
N GLY A 128 4.48 -15.39 6.14
CA GLY A 128 3.62 -16.11 7.09
C GLY A 128 2.46 -15.30 7.66
N PHE A 129 2.13 -14.13 7.09
CA PHE A 129 0.93 -13.39 7.46
C PHE A 129 -0.27 -13.85 6.64
N SER A 130 -1.47 -13.70 7.19
CA SER A 130 -2.73 -14.10 6.54
C SER A 130 -3.68 -12.89 6.42
N PRO A 131 -3.48 -12.04 5.40
CA PRO A 131 -4.29 -10.85 5.22
C PRO A 131 -5.73 -11.21 4.84
N GLU A 132 -6.70 -10.71 5.60
CA GLU A 132 -8.13 -10.81 5.30
C GLU A 132 -8.64 -9.63 4.47
N THR A 133 -8.04 -8.45 4.66
CA THR A 133 -8.37 -7.24 3.91
C THR A 133 -7.13 -6.53 3.41
N CYS A 134 -7.23 -6.00 2.18
CA CYS A 134 -6.21 -5.18 1.55
C CYS A 134 -6.78 -3.79 1.27
N ILE A 135 -6.21 -2.78 1.91
CA ILE A 135 -6.71 -1.41 1.93
C ILE A 135 -5.81 -0.56 1.03
N MET A 136 -6.39 0.05 0.01
CA MET A 136 -5.64 0.83 -0.98
C MET A 136 -6.40 2.09 -1.37
N ASP A 137 -5.70 3.06 -1.91
CA ASP A 137 -6.33 4.26 -2.44
C ASP A 137 -7.00 4.02 -3.80
N LYS A 138 -7.66 5.05 -4.34
CA LYS A 138 -8.34 4.97 -5.64
C LYS A 138 -7.40 4.71 -6.83
N GLY A 139 -6.10 4.99 -6.70
CA GLY A 139 -5.11 4.72 -7.75
C GLY A 139 -4.95 3.23 -8.05
N TYR A 140 -5.34 2.38 -7.11
CA TYR A 140 -5.34 0.92 -7.24
C TYR A 140 -6.68 0.35 -7.73
N ASP A 141 -7.72 1.18 -7.95
CA ASP A 141 -9.05 0.73 -8.35
C ASP A 141 -9.09 0.24 -9.79
N SER A 142 -8.65 -0.98 -10.02
CA SER A 142 -8.71 -1.70 -11.28
C SER A 142 -9.36 -3.07 -11.11
N ARG A 143 -9.96 -3.60 -12.19
CA ARG A 143 -10.53 -4.95 -12.17
C ARG A 143 -9.46 -5.98 -11.80
N ALA A 144 -8.28 -5.89 -12.39
CA ALA A 144 -7.16 -6.80 -12.12
C ALA A 144 -6.75 -6.80 -10.63
N THR A 145 -6.74 -5.63 -9.98
CA THR A 145 -6.43 -5.53 -8.55
C THR A 145 -7.52 -6.18 -7.69
N HIS A 146 -8.80 -5.93 -8.00
CA HIS A 146 -9.91 -6.54 -7.26
C HIS A 146 -9.92 -8.06 -7.42
N ASP A 147 -9.90 -8.56 -8.66
CA ASP A 147 -9.91 -9.99 -8.95
C ASP A 147 -8.68 -10.68 -8.31
N GLY A 148 -7.48 -10.10 -8.45
CA GLY A 148 -6.27 -10.65 -7.89
C GLY A 148 -6.22 -10.64 -6.34
N CYS A 149 -6.86 -9.71 -5.67
CA CYS A 149 -7.04 -9.76 -4.21
C CYS A 149 -7.98 -10.90 -3.83
N GLU A 150 -9.09 -11.08 -4.55
CA GLU A 150 -10.06 -12.15 -4.28
C GLU A 150 -9.49 -13.55 -4.55
N GLU A 151 -8.67 -13.73 -5.58
CA GLU A 151 -7.93 -14.96 -5.85
C GLU A 151 -7.03 -15.36 -4.69
N ARG A 152 -6.55 -14.35 -3.94
CA ARG A 152 -5.73 -14.52 -2.73
C ARG A 152 -6.57 -14.57 -1.45
N GLU A 153 -7.88 -14.77 -1.56
CA GLU A 153 -8.80 -14.77 -0.41
C GLU A 153 -8.68 -13.52 0.49
N CYS A 154 -8.29 -12.40 -0.11
CA CYS A 154 -8.10 -11.12 0.56
C CYS A 154 -9.11 -10.10 0.01
N ARG A 155 -9.91 -9.50 0.88
CA ARG A 155 -10.96 -8.56 0.47
C ARG A 155 -10.39 -7.20 0.14
N PRO A 156 -10.56 -6.68 -1.08
CA PRO A 156 -10.13 -5.34 -1.43
C PRO A 156 -11.04 -4.27 -0.79
N ILE A 157 -10.43 -3.34 -0.10
CA ILE A 157 -11.06 -2.14 0.48
C ILE A 157 -10.46 -0.94 -0.24
N ILE A 158 -11.01 -0.63 -1.41
CA ILE A 158 -10.45 0.35 -2.35
C ILE A 158 -11.49 1.44 -2.62
N ALA A 159 -11.07 2.71 -2.53
CA ALA A 159 -11.90 3.82 -2.96
C ALA A 159 -12.11 3.79 -4.47
N GLN A 160 -13.32 4.07 -4.93
CA GLN A 160 -13.65 4.00 -6.34
C GLN A 160 -13.11 5.20 -7.11
N ILE A 161 -12.56 4.95 -8.30
CA ILE A 161 -12.31 6.02 -9.28
C ILE A 161 -13.65 6.46 -9.86
N GLN A 162 -14.01 7.71 -9.62
CA GLN A 162 -15.13 8.34 -10.30
C GLN A 162 -14.68 8.77 -11.70
N ALA A 163 -15.19 8.12 -12.73
CA ALA A 163 -15.01 8.62 -14.09
C ALA A 163 -15.71 9.99 -14.22
N ARG A 164 -15.04 10.95 -14.89
CA ARG A 164 -15.58 12.31 -15.08
C ARG A 164 -17.00 12.35 -15.67
N ASN A 165 -17.39 11.30 -16.40
CA ASN A 165 -18.68 11.17 -17.08
C ASN A 165 -19.52 10.00 -16.54
N ALA A 166 -19.22 9.45 -15.36
CA ALA A 166 -20.00 8.36 -14.79
C ALA A 166 -21.37 8.92 -14.35
N ARG A 167 -22.44 8.50 -15.03
CA ARG A 167 -23.82 8.90 -14.71
C ARG A 167 -24.34 8.34 -13.39
N THR A 168 -23.72 7.26 -12.88
CA THR A 168 -24.04 6.65 -11.57
C THR A 168 -22.76 6.23 -10.87
N PRO A 169 -22.45 6.78 -9.67
CA PRO A 169 -21.25 6.43 -8.92
C PRO A 169 -21.20 4.97 -8.44
N ASP A 170 -22.36 4.36 -8.23
CA ASP A 170 -22.51 3.05 -7.62
C ASP A 170 -23.60 2.25 -8.35
N ASP A 171 -23.36 0.95 -8.55
CA ASP A 171 -24.34 0.01 -9.07
C ASP A 171 -25.38 -0.42 -7.98
N VAL A 172 -25.65 0.47 -7.03
CA VAL A 172 -26.69 0.23 -6.01
C VAL A 172 -28.07 0.28 -6.68
N PRO A 173 -28.92 -0.73 -6.48
CA PRO A 173 -30.26 -0.71 -7.01
C PRO A 173 -31.06 0.51 -6.56
N THR A 174 -31.86 1.04 -7.46
CA THR A 174 -32.77 2.16 -7.20
C THR A 174 -34.18 1.80 -7.66
N CYS A 175 -35.19 2.38 -7.04
CA CYS A 175 -36.58 2.28 -7.43
C CYS A 175 -37.28 3.63 -7.20
N GLU A 176 -38.57 3.71 -7.47
CA GLU A 176 -39.41 4.92 -7.19
C GLU A 176 -39.36 5.37 -5.73
N HIS A 177 -39.09 4.45 -4.79
CA HIS A 177 -38.96 4.71 -3.37
C HIS A 177 -37.53 5.11 -2.95
N GLY A 178 -36.61 5.28 -3.90
CA GLY A 178 -35.25 5.71 -3.67
C GLY A 178 -34.19 4.63 -3.82
N ARG A 179 -33.00 4.92 -3.32
CA ARG A 179 -31.84 4.03 -3.34
C ARG A 179 -32.01 2.89 -2.33
N TRP A 180 -31.76 1.65 -2.76
CA TRP A 180 -31.87 0.48 -1.91
C TRP A 180 -30.81 0.46 -0.82
N THR A 181 -31.13 -0.16 0.30
CA THR A 181 -30.26 -0.27 1.47
C THR A 181 -29.55 -1.62 1.48
N PHE A 182 -28.29 -1.62 1.87
CA PHE A 182 -27.50 -2.84 2.07
C PHE A 182 -28.10 -3.66 3.22
N ALA A 183 -28.44 -4.91 2.95
CA ALA A 183 -29.06 -5.82 3.91
C ALA A 183 -28.17 -7.02 4.32
N GLY A 184 -27.02 -7.17 3.69
CA GLY A 184 -26.07 -8.23 4.03
C GLY A 184 -25.21 -8.69 2.86
N ALA A 185 -24.22 -9.53 3.13
CA ALA A 185 -23.36 -10.16 2.12
C ALA A 185 -23.24 -11.66 2.38
N ASP A 186 -23.23 -12.42 1.30
CA ASP A 186 -22.86 -13.82 1.28
C ASP A 186 -21.46 -13.97 0.69
N PHE A 187 -20.49 -14.24 1.56
CA PHE A 187 -19.08 -14.35 1.17
C PHE A 187 -18.79 -15.62 0.36
N LYS A 188 -19.56 -16.70 0.56
CA LYS A 188 -19.40 -17.94 -0.21
C LYS A 188 -19.91 -17.78 -1.64
N ARG A 189 -21.08 -17.15 -1.79
CA ARG A 189 -21.68 -16.85 -3.10
C ARG A 189 -21.09 -15.63 -3.78
N LYS A 190 -20.23 -14.89 -3.09
CA LYS A 190 -19.69 -13.59 -3.54
C LYS A 190 -20.82 -12.66 -4.00
N ALA A 191 -21.81 -12.44 -3.16
CA ALA A 191 -22.98 -11.64 -3.46
C ALA A 191 -23.39 -10.73 -2.29
N THR A 192 -24.00 -9.59 -2.62
CA THR A 192 -24.54 -8.61 -1.67
C THR A 192 -26.07 -8.58 -1.78
N LYS A 193 -26.75 -8.50 -0.65
CA LYS A 193 -28.21 -8.39 -0.57
C LYS A 193 -28.61 -6.93 -0.37
N TRP A 194 -29.53 -6.50 -1.21
CA TRP A 194 -30.07 -5.14 -1.17
C TRP A 194 -31.58 -5.19 -0.97
N ARG A 195 -32.13 -4.24 -0.23
CA ARG A 195 -33.56 -4.19 0.12
C ARG A 195 -34.13 -2.82 -0.26
N CYS A 196 -35.33 -2.82 -0.84
CA CYS A 196 -36.11 -1.62 -1.08
C CYS A 196 -36.34 -0.87 0.24
N PRO A 197 -36.14 0.45 0.30
CA PRO A 197 -36.27 1.23 1.53
C PRO A 197 -37.71 1.24 2.08
N SER A 198 -38.73 1.26 1.23
CA SER A 198 -40.16 1.19 1.63
C SER A 198 -40.65 -0.26 1.84
N GLY A 199 -39.96 -1.25 1.27
CA GLY A 199 -40.44 -2.63 1.23
C GLY A 199 -41.61 -2.88 0.28
N ALA A 200 -42.05 -1.87 -0.49
CA ALA A 200 -43.22 -1.96 -1.39
C ALA A 200 -42.87 -2.65 -2.74
N CYS A 201 -41.62 -2.65 -3.16
CA CYS A 201 -41.22 -3.29 -4.41
C CYS A 201 -41.39 -4.81 -4.40
N GLN A 202 -41.65 -5.38 -5.58
CA GLN A 202 -41.62 -6.82 -5.82
C GLN A 202 -40.51 -7.10 -6.85
N PRO A 203 -39.45 -7.86 -6.48
CA PRO A 203 -39.17 -8.42 -5.16
C PRO A 203 -38.74 -7.36 -4.13
N LYS A 204 -39.00 -7.59 -2.85
CA LYS A 204 -38.60 -6.67 -1.75
C LYS A 204 -37.08 -6.61 -1.55
N SER A 205 -36.34 -7.59 -2.03
CA SER A 205 -34.88 -7.65 -1.96
C SER A 205 -34.30 -8.39 -3.15
N VAL A 206 -33.07 -8.03 -3.53
CA VAL A 206 -32.31 -8.66 -4.61
C VAL A 206 -30.90 -9.03 -4.13
N TRP A 207 -30.34 -10.07 -4.76
CA TRP A 207 -28.94 -10.41 -4.60
C TRP A 207 -28.19 -9.93 -5.83
N LEU A 208 -27.12 -9.17 -5.65
CA LEU A 208 -26.21 -8.76 -6.70
C LEU A 208 -24.88 -9.47 -6.54
N LYS A 209 -24.33 -9.97 -7.65
CA LYS A 209 -22.97 -10.50 -7.67
C LYS A 209 -22.00 -9.41 -7.27
N ALA A 210 -21.09 -9.74 -6.36
CA ALA A 210 -20.05 -8.82 -5.97
C ALA A 210 -19.01 -8.67 -7.09
N ASP A 211 -18.58 -7.46 -7.31
CA ASP A 211 -17.52 -7.07 -8.23
C ASP A 211 -16.83 -5.77 -7.76
N ARG A 212 -15.97 -5.21 -8.61
CA ARG A 212 -15.28 -3.93 -8.33
C ARG A 212 -16.24 -2.77 -7.99
N ARG A 213 -17.42 -2.69 -8.63
CA ARG A 213 -18.40 -1.62 -8.40
C ARG A 213 -19.28 -1.89 -7.19
N ASN A 214 -19.65 -3.15 -6.99
CA ASN A 214 -20.47 -3.62 -5.88
C ASN A 214 -19.66 -4.60 -5.00
N PRO A 215 -18.67 -4.12 -4.21
CA PRO A 215 -17.82 -4.99 -3.42
C PRO A 215 -18.58 -5.66 -2.27
N LEU A 216 -18.10 -6.81 -1.80
CA LEU A 216 -18.67 -7.56 -0.67
C LEU A 216 -18.83 -6.74 0.61
N VAL A 217 -17.99 -5.71 0.78
CA VAL A 217 -18.16 -4.69 1.81
C VAL A 217 -18.49 -3.37 1.09
N PRO A 218 -19.77 -3.00 0.96
CA PRO A 218 -20.16 -1.82 0.19
C PRO A 218 -19.63 -0.53 0.81
N ARG A 219 -19.20 0.40 -0.06
CA ARG A 219 -18.47 1.63 0.32
C ARG A 219 -19.26 2.59 1.20
N GLU A 220 -20.59 2.59 1.10
CA GLU A 220 -21.48 3.42 1.93
C GLU A 220 -21.62 2.90 3.36
N THR A 221 -21.20 1.66 3.65
CA THR A 221 -21.36 1.06 4.97
C THR A 221 -20.40 1.64 6.00
N LYS A 222 -20.84 1.63 7.27
CA LYS A 222 -19.99 2.01 8.42
C LYS A 222 -18.73 1.10 8.47
N ARG A 223 -18.92 -0.21 8.22
CA ARG A 223 -17.82 -1.18 8.22
C ARG A 223 -16.74 -0.85 7.19
N TRP A 224 -17.14 -0.46 5.96
CA TRP A 224 -16.17 -0.08 4.94
C TRP A 224 -15.36 1.15 5.39
N ARG A 225 -16.03 2.16 5.91
CA ARG A 225 -15.38 3.40 6.40
C ARG A 225 -14.39 3.12 7.54
N GLU A 226 -14.75 2.22 8.45
CA GLU A 226 -13.86 1.79 9.55
C GLU A 226 -12.62 1.09 9.03
N LEU A 227 -12.78 0.14 8.10
CA LEU A 227 -11.65 -0.54 7.46
C LEU A 227 -10.78 0.44 6.66
N TYR A 228 -11.40 1.32 5.86
CA TYR A 228 -10.68 2.25 5.01
C TYR A 228 -9.84 3.27 5.79
N ARG A 229 -10.23 3.63 7.00
CA ARG A 229 -9.38 4.44 7.90
C ARG A 229 -8.03 3.80 8.19
N GLY A 230 -7.93 2.47 8.11
CA GLY A 230 -6.67 1.74 8.22
C GLY A 230 -5.64 2.12 7.16
N ARG A 231 -6.04 2.77 6.04
CA ARG A 231 -5.12 3.29 5.03
C ARG A 231 -4.12 4.29 5.60
N ALA A 232 -4.52 5.06 6.61
CA ALA A 232 -3.63 6.02 7.27
C ALA A 232 -2.38 5.36 7.91
N ALA A 233 -2.40 4.05 8.15
CA ALA A 233 -1.25 3.32 8.70
C ALA A 233 0.00 3.41 7.80
N VAL A 234 -0.17 3.22 6.49
CA VAL A 234 0.95 3.27 5.55
C VAL A 234 1.49 4.69 5.39
N GLU A 235 0.63 5.70 5.48
CA GLU A 235 1.05 7.12 5.44
C GLU A 235 1.87 7.48 6.70
N ARG A 236 1.41 7.03 7.89
CA ARG A 236 2.15 7.24 9.14
C ARG A 236 3.50 6.54 9.11
N GLU A 237 3.53 5.31 8.59
CA GLU A 237 4.80 4.57 8.48
C GLU A 237 5.78 5.26 7.52
N PHE A 238 5.33 5.70 6.34
CA PHE A 238 6.19 6.48 5.45
C PHE A 238 6.69 7.78 6.10
N GLY A 239 5.87 8.45 6.89
CA GLY A 239 6.26 9.60 7.69
C GLY A 239 7.39 9.26 8.65
N ARG A 240 7.23 8.18 9.45
CA ARG A 240 8.26 7.70 10.39
C ARG A 240 9.54 7.29 9.67
N LEU A 241 9.45 6.48 8.64
CA LEU A 241 10.62 6.04 7.87
C LEU A 241 11.43 7.22 7.33
N LYS A 242 10.77 8.27 6.84
CA LYS A 242 11.44 9.46 6.29
C LYS A 242 12.02 10.37 7.36
N GLN A 243 11.31 10.58 8.46
CA GLN A 243 11.67 11.58 9.47
C GLN A 243 12.54 11.01 10.59
N GLU A 244 12.24 9.79 11.06
CA GLU A 244 12.90 9.20 12.22
C GLU A 244 14.01 8.21 11.81
N TYR A 245 13.82 7.46 10.71
CA TYR A 245 14.76 6.41 10.28
C TYR A 245 15.61 6.80 9.08
N GLY A 246 15.51 8.04 8.60
CA GLY A 246 16.39 8.60 7.57
C GLY A 246 16.20 8.00 6.18
N LEU A 247 15.02 7.47 5.85
CA LEU A 247 14.71 6.96 4.51
C LEU A 247 14.87 8.05 3.44
N ALA A 248 14.59 9.30 3.77
CA ALA A 248 14.80 10.47 2.94
C ALA A 248 15.40 11.63 3.78
N PRO A 249 16.21 12.50 3.18
CA PRO A 249 16.68 12.48 1.78
C PRO A 249 17.71 11.38 1.52
N LEU A 250 17.66 10.81 0.32
CA LEU A 250 18.64 9.78 -0.08
C LEU A 250 20.07 10.35 -0.09
N ARG A 251 21.03 9.52 0.31
CA ARG A 251 22.48 9.80 0.29
C ARG A 251 23.25 8.75 -0.52
N VAL A 252 22.53 7.84 -1.16
CA VAL A 252 23.07 6.76 -1.99
C VAL A 252 22.46 6.82 -3.38
N ARG A 253 23.12 6.21 -4.37
CA ARG A 253 22.71 6.14 -5.78
C ARG A 253 22.68 4.68 -6.23
N GLY A 254 21.85 4.40 -7.22
CA GLY A 254 21.65 3.06 -7.79
C GLY A 254 20.60 2.25 -7.03
N LEU A 255 19.72 1.57 -7.77
CA LEU A 255 18.54 0.88 -7.25
C LEU A 255 18.89 -0.09 -6.11
N GLU A 256 19.93 -0.92 -6.27
CA GLU A 256 20.33 -1.88 -5.23
C GLU A 256 20.75 -1.23 -3.91
N ARG A 257 21.43 -0.07 -3.97
CA ARG A 257 21.86 0.64 -2.76
C ARG A 257 20.71 1.35 -2.10
N VAL A 258 19.78 1.88 -2.88
CA VAL A 258 18.56 2.52 -2.38
C VAL A 258 17.64 1.47 -1.75
N ALA A 259 17.52 0.28 -2.35
CA ALA A 259 16.78 -0.82 -1.77
C ALA A 259 17.39 -1.28 -0.44
N LEU A 260 18.72 -1.48 -0.38
CA LEU A 260 19.41 -1.82 0.87
C LEU A 260 19.24 -0.74 1.94
N HIS A 261 19.27 0.53 1.55
CA HIS A 261 19.02 1.64 2.47
C HIS A 261 17.60 1.57 3.06
N ALA A 262 16.60 1.29 2.24
CA ALA A 262 15.22 1.08 2.69
C ALA A 262 15.12 -0.14 3.63
N ASP A 263 15.77 -1.25 3.30
CA ASP A 263 15.83 -2.44 4.14
C ASP A 263 16.38 -2.14 5.54
N LEU A 264 17.45 -1.33 5.62
CA LEU A 264 18.06 -0.94 6.90
C LEU A 264 17.13 -0.05 7.74
N CYS A 265 16.45 0.91 7.11
CA CYS A 265 15.47 1.76 7.78
C CYS A 265 14.31 0.93 8.37
N ILE A 266 13.81 -0.02 7.57
CA ILE A 266 12.71 -0.89 7.99
C ILE A 266 13.16 -1.88 9.08
N LEU A 267 14.36 -2.45 8.97
CA LEU A 267 14.89 -3.31 10.03
C LEU A 267 15.00 -2.54 11.36
N ALA A 268 15.46 -1.28 11.33
CA ALA A 268 15.53 -0.45 12.52
C ALA A 268 14.13 -0.22 13.13
N THR A 269 13.13 0.07 12.30
CA THR A 269 11.72 0.22 12.73
C THR A 269 11.20 -1.07 13.39
N LEU A 270 11.38 -2.22 12.74
CA LEU A 270 10.90 -3.51 13.24
C LEU A 270 11.64 -3.92 14.53
N ALA A 271 12.98 -3.72 14.59
CA ALA A 271 13.78 -4.02 15.77
C ALA A 271 13.38 -3.15 16.97
N GLN A 272 13.12 -1.87 16.76
CA GLN A 272 12.64 -0.98 17.83
C GLN A 272 11.24 -1.39 18.31
N ALA A 273 10.33 -1.76 17.40
CA ALA A 273 9.01 -2.24 17.76
C ALA A 273 9.08 -3.54 18.58
N LEU A 274 9.97 -4.46 18.22
CA LEU A 274 10.20 -5.69 18.96
C LEU A 274 10.79 -5.41 20.35
N ALA A 275 11.76 -4.50 20.47
CA ALA A 275 12.33 -4.09 21.74
C ALA A 275 11.28 -3.49 22.67
N ARG A 276 10.42 -2.60 22.18
CA ARG A 276 9.30 -2.03 22.95
C ARG A 276 8.31 -3.10 23.42
N ALA A 277 7.96 -4.03 22.52
CA ALA A 277 7.03 -5.12 22.84
C ALA A 277 7.60 -6.07 23.92
N ARG A 278 8.92 -6.26 23.96
CA ARG A 278 9.60 -7.03 25.02
C ARG A 278 9.65 -6.29 26.34
N ALA A 279 9.90 -4.98 26.31
CA ALA A 279 9.98 -4.16 27.53
C ALA A 279 8.64 -4.11 28.27
N VAL A 280 7.50 -4.02 27.56
CA VAL A 280 6.16 -4.06 28.18
C VAL A 280 5.90 -5.38 28.89
N SER A 281 6.35 -6.52 28.34
CA SER A 281 6.18 -7.84 29.00
C SER A 281 7.06 -8.04 30.23
N LEU A 282 8.13 -7.25 30.39
CA LEU A 282 9.01 -7.32 31.57
C LEU A 282 8.52 -6.41 32.73
N ALA A 283 7.62 -5.47 32.42
CA ALA A 283 7.05 -4.53 33.40
C ALA A 283 5.68 -4.95 33.94
N ALA A 284 5.09 -6.02 33.38
CA ALA A 284 3.84 -6.63 33.80
C ALA A 284 4.06 -7.91 34.62
#